data_2cbd8f022d3d3f71d023768c166a93dd
#
_entry.id   2cbd8f022d3d3f71d023768c166a93dd
#
_cell.length_a   1.000
_cell.length_b   1.000
_cell.length_c   1.000
_cell.angle_alpha   90.00
_cell.angle_beta   90.00
_cell.angle_gamma   90.00
#
_symmetry.space_group_name_H-M   'P 1'
#
loop_
_entity.id
_entity.type
_entity.pdbx_description
1 polymer ?
#
loop_
_entity_poly.entity_id
_entity_poly.type
_entity_poly.pdbx_seq_one_letter_code
_entity_poly.pdbx_strand_id
1 'polypeptide(L)'
;MLTKDGKRKEHKRVKDEKGNPFTTEKQAARARELAIRAALLSQVKPPDPKKIEKRKVQEVFEEYCVVGRKEKAYTTKRKQDSLWRNYILDRFGDRYVDEITVAEVNDYLAELYSDYGLAYGYVEAFLKQFYLIFGQAYSRDYLDTDTYNKLCVLKNTKIKMPPMKSTDKKEIEAFTKEEFVILDKYFRGKPVETAYMIGKYTGLRVSECYGLTWDKIDFEKGIIYVEQQMQRQDGLTKLLPLKTKNAKRKVYMCSTLYNYLLELRKKVDEYDILYKYQREQNEIFICDINGDMISSLMLVNTLPNGRIQTEYAIKHHSRPIKEKYNIYFHFHKLRHTYGTNLALMNTPEHILLRQMGHSKCQTTHKYYLAVSEEGVQELKKNLECM
;
A
#
# COMPACT_ATOMS: atom_id res chain seq x y z
N MET A 1 -44.92 37.05 12.78
CA MET A 1 -44.95 35.76 13.47
C MET A 1 -46.35 35.44 13.89
N LEU A 2 -46.79 34.21 13.73
CA LEU A 2 -48.08 33.74 14.26
C LEU A 2 -47.89 33.32 15.73
N THR A 3 -48.79 33.79 16.62
CA THR A 3 -48.86 33.29 17.99
C THR A 3 -49.45 31.89 18.01
N LYS A 4 -49.32 31.14 19.11
CA LYS A 4 -49.95 29.79 19.28
C LYS A 4 -51.46 29.81 18.96
N ASP A 5 -52.10 30.94 19.07
CA ASP A 5 -53.53 31.13 18.79
C ASP A 5 -53.82 31.69 17.39
N GLY A 6 -52.85 31.60 16.45
CA GLY A 6 -53.01 32.00 15.05
C GLY A 6 -53.07 33.50 14.78
N LYS A 7 -52.91 34.36 15.80
CA LYS A 7 -52.93 35.81 15.64
C LYS A 7 -51.58 36.36 15.20
N ARG A 8 -51.59 37.26 14.22
CA ARG A 8 -50.39 37.91 13.70
C ARG A 8 -49.85 38.93 14.67
N LYS A 9 -48.66 38.72 15.23
CA LYS A 9 -47.98 39.70 16.09
C LYS A 9 -46.93 40.44 15.25
N GLU A 10 -47.08 41.76 15.11
CA GLU A 10 -46.08 42.59 14.46
C GLU A 10 -45.01 43.00 15.47
N HIS A 11 -43.77 42.65 15.18
CA HIS A 11 -42.62 43.16 15.92
C HIS A 11 -41.90 44.23 15.08
N LYS A 12 -42.01 45.50 15.49
CA LYS A 12 -41.21 46.58 14.89
C LYS A 12 -39.87 46.66 15.56
N ARG A 13 -38.83 46.31 14.84
CA ARG A 13 -37.42 46.43 15.32
C ARG A 13 -36.85 47.68 14.64
N VAL A 14 -36.50 48.68 15.42
CA VAL A 14 -36.04 50.00 14.94
C VAL A 14 -34.53 50.16 15.08
N LYS A 15 -33.88 49.22 15.81
CA LYS A 15 -32.44 49.24 16.14
C LYS A 15 -31.80 47.90 15.89
N ASP A 16 -30.48 47.88 15.62
CA ASP A 16 -29.66 46.67 15.50
C ASP A 16 -29.44 46.02 16.87
N GLU A 17 -28.69 44.90 16.87
CA GLU A 17 -28.37 44.17 18.11
C GLU A 17 -27.45 44.95 19.06
N LYS A 18 -26.75 45.98 18.57
CA LYS A 18 -25.89 46.87 19.34
C LYS A 18 -26.62 48.14 19.80
N GLY A 19 -27.92 48.25 19.54
CA GLY A 19 -28.77 49.39 19.95
C GLY A 19 -28.72 50.58 19.01
N ASN A 20 -28.08 50.53 17.87
CA ASN A 20 -28.01 51.62 16.90
C ASN A 20 -29.21 51.61 15.97
N PRO A 21 -29.77 52.78 15.59
CA PRO A 21 -30.88 52.87 14.63
C PRO A 21 -30.43 52.44 13.23
N PHE A 22 -31.29 51.77 12.48
CA PHE A 22 -31.01 51.43 11.09
C PHE A 22 -30.97 52.74 10.25
N THR A 23 -29.85 52.96 9.55
CA THR A 23 -29.64 54.15 8.73
C THR A 23 -30.04 53.94 7.26
N THR A 24 -30.25 52.71 6.81
CA THR A 24 -30.67 52.39 5.45
C THR A 24 -31.72 51.28 5.44
N GLU A 25 -32.60 51.33 4.45
CA GLU A 25 -33.64 50.31 4.22
C GLU A 25 -33.02 48.89 4.01
N LYS A 26 -31.86 48.85 3.38
CA LYS A 26 -31.10 47.60 3.15
C LYS A 26 -30.61 46.95 4.45
N GLN A 27 -30.21 47.75 5.44
CA GLN A 27 -29.82 47.25 6.78
C GLN A 27 -31.05 46.73 7.54
N ALA A 28 -32.17 47.42 7.49
CA ALA A 28 -33.40 46.97 8.11
C ALA A 28 -33.97 45.69 7.47
N ALA A 29 -33.91 45.57 6.14
CA ALA A 29 -34.30 44.36 5.40
C ALA A 29 -33.43 43.14 5.78
N ARG A 30 -32.12 43.32 5.86
CA ARG A 30 -31.19 42.25 6.25
C ARG A 30 -31.40 41.80 7.70
N ALA A 31 -31.65 42.74 8.61
CA ALA A 31 -31.96 42.41 10.00
C ALA A 31 -33.30 41.69 10.14
N ARG A 32 -34.30 42.05 9.33
CA ARG A 32 -35.58 41.34 9.24
C ARG A 32 -35.40 39.91 8.73
N GLU A 33 -34.64 39.71 7.67
CA GLU A 33 -34.37 38.41 7.11
C GLU A 33 -33.67 37.50 8.12
N LEU A 34 -32.63 37.99 8.82
CA LEU A 34 -31.93 37.26 9.88
C LEU A 34 -32.87 36.90 11.04
N ALA A 35 -33.75 37.82 11.47
CA ALA A 35 -34.72 37.56 12.53
C ALA A 35 -35.78 36.52 12.12
N ILE A 36 -36.22 36.52 10.86
CA ILE A 36 -37.14 35.52 10.31
C ILE A 36 -36.43 34.15 10.28
N ARG A 37 -35.19 34.11 9.80
CA ARG A 37 -34.38 32.88 9.73
C ARG A 37 -34.12 32.31 11.12
N ALA A 38 -33.77 33.15 12.10
CA ALA A 38 -33.58 32.73 13.49
C ALA A 38 -34.87 32.17 14.12
N ALA A 39 -36.02 32.83 13.83
CA ALA A 39 -37.31 32.36 14.31
C ALA A 39 -37.77 31.04 13.65
N LEU A 40 -37.47 30.86 12.38
CA LEU A 40 -37.72 29.57 11.70
C LEU A 40 -36.84 28.46 12.26
N LEU A 41 -35.58 28.74 12.50
CA LEU A 41 -34.63 27.77 13.12
C LEU A 41 -35.04 27.39 14.56
N SER A 42 -35.60 28.38 15.33
CA SER A 42 -36.10 28.12 16.70
C SER A 42 -37.40 27.30 16.73
N GLN A 43 -38.15 27.25 15.63
CA GLN A 43 -39.35 26.42 15.50
C GLN A 43 -39.08 25.00 15.01
N VAL A 44 -37.90 24.76 14.44
CA VAL A 44 -37.47 23.41 14.10
C VAL A 44 -37.04 22.74 15.42
N LYS A 45 -37.88 21.88 15.96
CA LYS A 45 -37.43 20.95 17.01
C LYS A 45 -36.21 20.22 16.46
N PRO A 46 -35.04 20.22 17.18
CA PRO A 46 -34.00 19.34 16.78
C PRO A 46 -34.60 17.91 16.69
N PRO A 47 -34.29 17.15 15.65
CA PRO A 47 -34.74 15.76 15.57
C PRO A 47 -34.38 15.09 16.88
N ASP A 48 -35.29 14.29 17.42
CA ASP A 48 -35.02 13.51 18.61
C ASP A 48 -33.65 12.84 18.43
N PRO A 49 -32.76 12.87 19.44
CA PRO A 49 -31.45 12.27 19.30
C PRO A 49 -31.68 10.79 18.92
N LYS A 50 -31.22 10.39 17.72
CA LYS A 50 -31.29 9.01 17.30
C LYS A 50 -30.67 8.19 18.44
N LYS A 51 -31.41 7.23 18.96
CA LYS A 51 -30.90 6.33 20.01
C LYS A 51 -29.75 5.55 19.39
N ILE A 52 -28.52 5.91 19.77
CA ILE A 52 -27.31 5.26 19.29
C ILE A 52 -27.32 3.82 19.83
N GLU A 53 -27.24 2.84 18.94
CA GLU A 53 -27.15 1.46 19.33
C GLU A 53 -25.72 1.18 19.83
N LYS A 54 -25.59 0.80 21.09
CA LYS A 54 -24.29 0.44 21.66
C LYS A 54 -23.77 -0.86 21.04
N ARG A 55 -22.58 -0.79 20.44
CA ARG A 55 -21.91 -1.95 19.83
C ARG A 55 -20.50 -2.08 20.36
N LYS A 56 -20.06 -3.31 20.60
CA LYS A 56 -18.68 -3.62 20.94
C LYS A 56 -17.77 -3.43 19.72
N VAL A 57 -16.51 -3.06 19.97
CA VAL A 57 -15.50 -2.89 18.90
C VAL A 57 -15.34 -4.17 18.08
N GLN A 58 -15.44 -5.34 18.71
CA GLN A 58 -15.41 -6.65 18.02
C GLN A 58 -16.57 -6.79 17.04
N GLU A 59 -17.79 -6.49 17.45
CA GLU A 59 -18.99 -6.60 16.60
C GLU A 59 -18.87 -5.68 15.37
N VAL A 60 -18.37 -4.45 15.58
CA VAL A 60 -18.13 -3.48 14.52
C VAL A 60 -17.04 -3.98 13.53
N PHE A 61 -15.96 -4.57 14.06
CA PHE A 61 -14.91 -5.14 13.22
C PHE A 61 -15.40 -6.36 12.43
N GLU A 62 -16.18 -7.25 13.03
CA GLU A 62 -16.78 -8.41 12.37
C GLU A 62 -17.72 -7.97 11.24
N GLU A 63 -18.56 -6.97 11.48
CA GLU A 63 -19.41 -6.37 10.44
C GLU A 63 -18.57 -5.74 9.31
N TYR A 64 -17.52 -4.99 9.65
CA TYR A 64 -16.57 -4.46 8.67
C TYR A 64 -15.94 -5.58 7.84
N CYS A 65 -15.64 -6.73 8.44
CA CYS A 65 -15.08 -7.88 7.73
C CYS A 65 -16.03 -8.40 6.64
N VAL A 66 -17.33 -8.38 6.90
CA VAL A 66 -18.34 -8.88 5.97
C VAL A 66 -18.68 -7.84 4.90
N VAL A 67 -18.87 -6.59 5.27
CA VAL A 67 -19.40 -5.54 4.39
C VAL A 67 -18.29 -4.57 3.92
N GLY A 68 -17.53 -4.00 4.84
CA GLY A 68 -16.64 -2.87 4.57
C GLY A 68 -15.37 -3.23 3.79
N ARG A 69 -14.95 -4.50 3.81
CA ARG A 69 -13.73 -4.96 3.11
C ARG A 69 -13.98 -5.99 2.01
N LYS A 70 -15.22 -6.16 1.54
CA LYS A 70 -15.58 -7.17 0.53
C LYS A 70 -14.66 -7.11 -0.68
N GLU A 71 -14.41 -5.92 -1.21
CA GLU A 71 -13.58 -5.67 -2.40
C GLU A 71 -12.07 -5.55 -2.10
N LYS A 72 -11.63 -5.72 -0.84
CA LYS A 72 -10.21 -5.61 -0.50
C LYS A 72 -9.44 -6.85 -0.91
N ALA A 73 -8.18 -6.64 -1.35
CA ALA A 73 -7.28 -7.73 -1.71
C ALA A 73 -7.03 -8.69 -0.54
N TYR A 74 -6.85 -9.97 -0.84
CA TYR A 74 -6.59 -11.03 0.12
C TYR A 74 -5.46 -10.70 1.12
N THR A 75 -4.34 -10.19 0.63
CA THR A 75 -3.21 -9.80 1.48
C THR A 75 -3.54 -8.67 2.45
N THR A 76 -4.44 -7.75 2.06
CA THR A 76 -4.94 -6.68 2.93
C THR A 76 -5.84 -7.26 4.02
N LYS A 77 -6.76 -8.15 3.65
CA LYS A 77 -7.64 -8.85 4.61
C LYS A 77 -6.82 -9.61 5.64
N ARG A 78 -5.86 -10.44 5.20
CA ARG A 78 -4.96 -11.18 6.10
C ARG A 78 -4.16 -10.28 7.05
N LYS A 79 -3.64 -9.16 6.55
CA LYS A 79 -2.92 -8.20 7.39
C LYS A 79 -3.84 -7.61 8.46
N GLN A 80 -5.04 -7.20 8.10
CA GLN A 80 -6.04 -6.67 9.03
C GLN A 80 -6.43 -7.70 10.08
N ASP A 81 -6.66 -8.95 9.68
CA ASP A 81 -6.99 -10.04 10.61
C ASP A 81 -5.85 -10.34 11.58
N SER A 82 -4.60 -10.26 11.11
CA SER A 82 -3.42 -10.46 11.96
C SER A 82 -3.27 -9.33 12.99
N LEU A 83 -3.45 -8.07 12.58
CA LEU A 83 -3.39 -6.91 13.50
C LEU A 83 -4.51 -7.01 14.53
N TRP A 84 -5.71 -7.37 14.10
CA TRP A 84 -6.87 -7.52 14.97
C TRP A 84 -6.62 -8.59 16.03
N ARG A 85 -6.39 -9.85 15.60
CA ARG A 85 -6.27 -10.99 16.51
C ARG A 85 -5.09 -10.92 17.47
N ASN A 86 -3.95 -10.41 16.99
CA ASN A 86 -2.73 -10.48 17.79
C ASN A 86 -2.51 -9.27 18.70
N TYR A 87 -3.27 -8.16 18.48
CA TYR A 87 -2.96 -6.90 19.16
C TYR A 87 -4.17 -6.11 19.61
N ILE A 88 -5.25 -6.03 18.80
CA ILE A 88 -6.35 -5.10 19.08
C ILE A 88 -7.46 -5.79 19.88
N LEU A 89 -7.78 -7.06 19.56
CA LEU A 89 -8.90 -7.79 20.12
C LEU A 89 -8.89 -7.82 21.66
N ASP A 90 -7.77 -8.24 22.25
CA ASP A 90 -7.65 -8.43 23.71
C ASP A 90 -7.83 -7.12 24.48
N ARG A 91 -7.41 -5.98 23.91
CA ARG A 91 -7.47 -4.69 24.60
C ARG A 91 -8.75 -3.91 24.37
N PHE A 92 -9.31 -4.00 23.16
CA PHE A 92 -10.43 -3.16 22.74
C PHE A 92 -11.67 -3.94 22.34
N GLY A 93 -11.58 -5.25 22.05
CA GLY A 93 -12.65 -6.03 21.44
C GLY A 93 -13.95 -6.01 22.23
N ASP A 94 -13.89 -6.23 23.53
CA ASP A 94 -15.05 -6.29 24.42
C ASP A 94 -15.62 -4.94 24.87
N ARG A 95 -14.92 -3.84 24.52
CA ARG A 95 -15.35 -2.51 24.90
C ARG A 95 -16.36 -1.93 23.91
N TYR A 96 -17.22 -1.05 24.37
CA TYR A 96 -18.12 -0.33 23.49
C TYR A 96 -17.38 0.71 22.66
N VAL A 97 -17.73 0.85 21.38
CA VAL A 97 -17.02 1.72 20.42
C VAL A 97 -17.13 3.21 20.79
N ASP A 98 -18.23 3.61 21.44
CA ASP A 98 -18.49 4.98 21.92
C ASP A 98 -17.71 5.34 23.19
N GLU A 99 -17.13 4.37 23.88
CA GLU A 99 -16.32 4.56 25.10
C GLU A 99 -14.81 4.69 24.81
N ILE A 100 -14.38 4.42 23.57
CA ILE A 100 -12.98 4.50 23.19
C ILE A 100 -12.57 5.97 23.01
N THR A 101 -11.52 6.37 23.71
CA THR A 101 -11.02 7.75 23.68
C THR A 101 -9.84 7.93 22.74
N VAL A 102 -9.62 9.17 22.31
CA VAL A 102 -8.43 9.54 21.50
C VAL A 102 -7.13 9.27 22.26
N ALA A 103 -7.11 9.57 23.57
CA ALA A 103 -5.94 9.38 24.42
C ALA A 103 -5.55 7.89 24.46
N GLU A 104 -6.49 7.01 24.76
CA GLU A 104 -6.24 5.56 24.84
C GLU A 104 -5.65 4.98 23.54
N VAL A 105 -6.18 5.39 22.38
CA VAL A 105 -5.66 4.92 21.10
C VAL A 105 -4.27 5.47 20.83
N ASN A 106 -4.04 6.76 21.12
CA ASN A 106 -2.71 7.37 20.94
C ASN A 106 -1.66 6.76 21.87
N ASP A 107 -2.01 6.53 23.15
CA ASP A 107 -1.13 5.89 24.12
C ASP A 107 -0.80 4.45 23.69
N TYR A 108 -1.79 3.72 23.20
CA TYR A 108 -1.58 2.38 22.65
C TYR A 108 -0.66 2.36 21.42
N LEU A 109 -0.83 3.30 20.49
CA LEU A 109 0.06 3.42 19.34
C LEU A 109 1.49 3.80 19.76
N ALA A 110 1.63 4.63 20.79
CA ALA A 110 2.93 4.99 21.35
C ALA A 110 3.60 3.79 22.03
N GLU A 111 2.85 3.01 22.81
CA GLU A 111 3.30 1.77 23.44
C GLU A 111 3.79 0.75 22.39
N LEU A 112 3.01 0.52 21.33
CA LEU A 112 3.40 -0.39 20.22
C LEU A 112 4.71 0.06 19.55
N TYR A 113 4.92 1.37 19.43
CA TYR A 113 6.10 1.93 18.79
C TYR A 113 7.32 1.97 19.70
N SER A 114 7.18 2.44 20.96
CA SER A 114 8.29 2.66 21.87
C SER A 114 8.66 1.42 22.66
N ASP A 115 7.67 0.72 23.22
CA ASP A 115 7.88 -0.34 24.21
C ASP A 115 7.97 -1.71 23.53
N TYR A 116 7.07 -1.98 22.57
CA TYR A 116 7.15 -3.19 21.74
C TYR A 116 8.19 -3.06 20.61
N GLY A 117 8.73 -1.88 20.34
CA GLY A 117 9.74 -1.65 19.31
C GLY A 117 9.27 -1.95 17.88
N LEU A 118 7.98 -1.87 17.60
CA LEU A 118 7.45 -2.15 16.27
C LEU A 118 7.84 -1.04 15.29
N ALA A 119 8.15 -1.43 14.05
CA ALA A 119 8.50 -0.48 12.99
C ALA A 119 7.38 0.55 12.76
N TYR A 120 7.74 1.83 12.60
CA TYR A 120 6.80 2.95 12.43
C TYR A 120 5.72 2.70 11.40
N GLY A 121 6.08 2.22 10.19
CA GLY A 121 5.12 1.88 9.14
C GLY A 121 4.23 0.66 9.46
N TYR A 122 4.61 -0.16 10.45
CA TYR A 122 3.75 -1.22 10.96
C TYR A 122 2.72 -0.67 11.94
N VAL A 123 3.14 0.24 12.83
CA VAL A 123 2.23 0.95 13.75
C VAL A 123 1.22 1.83 12.99
N GLU A 124 1.64 2.44 11.88
CA GLU A 124 0.70 3.17 11.00
C GLU A 124 -0.44 2.28 10.45
N ALA A 125 -0.22 0.97 10.33
CA ALA A 125 -1.28 0.06 9.93
C ALA A 125 -2.34 -0.14 11.03
N PHE A 126 -1.97 -0.04 12.31
CA PHE A 126 -2.94 -0.04 13.42
C PHE A 126 -3.78 1.23 13.41
N LEU A 127 -3.15 2.40 13.25
CA LEU A 127 -3.88 3.66 13.11
C LEU A 127 -4.93 3.57 11.99
N LYS A 128 -4.54 3.06 10.83
CA LYS A 128 -5.46 2.83 9.69
C LYS A 128 -6.59 1.87 10.07
N GLN A 129 -6.31 0.85 10.88
CA GLN A 129 -7.32 -0.10 11.33
C GLN A 129 -8.35 0.55 12.26
N PHE A 130 -7.91 1.39 13.21
CA PHE A 130 -8.83 2.16 14.04
C PHE A 130 -9.72 3.10 13.21
N TYR A 131 -9.17 3.79 12.23
CA TYR A 131 -9.97 4.60 11.30
C TYR A 131 -11.01 3.78 10.54
N LEU A 132 -10.70 2.54 10.17
CA LEU A 132 -11.66 1.67 9.50
C LEU A 132 -12.79 1.23 10.46
N ILE A 133 -12.46 0.89 11.71
CA ILE A 133 -13.44 0.49 12.73
C ILE A 133 -14.37 1.66 13.07
N PHE A 134 -13.81 2.84 13.39
CA PHE A 134 -14.62 4.01 13.71
C PHE A 134 -15.42 4.52 12.50
N GLY A 135 -14.87 4.42 11.28
CA GLY A 135 -15.60 4.74 10.06
C GLY A 135 -16.76 3.79 9.81
N GLN A 136 -16.60 2.49 10.08
CA GLN A 136 -17.71 1.52 10.02
C GLN A 136 -18.77 1.85 11.07
N ALA A 137 -18.36 2.08 12.32
CA ALA A 137 -19.28 2.42 13.40
C ALA A 137 -20.10 3.68 13.10
N TYR A 138 -19.45 4.72 12.58
CA TYR A 138 -20.13 5.96 12.20
C TYR A 138 -21.11 5.74 11.04
N SER A 139 -20.73 4.98 10.03
CA SER A 139 -21.59 4.69 8.87
C SER A 139 -22.83 3.85 9.22
N ARG A 140 -22.86 3.26 10.42
CA ARG A 140 -23.95 2.44 10.96
C ARG A 140 -24.70 3.10 12.10
N ASP A 141 -24.47 4.39 12.34
CA ASP A 141 -25.06 5.15 13.45
C ASP A 141 -24.74 4.58 14.85
N TYR A 142 -23.61 3.84 15.01
CA TYR A 142 -23.11 3.36 16.31
C TYR A 142 -22.24 4.39 17.03
N LEU A 143 -21.82 5.44 16.34
CA LEU A 143 -21.13 6.62 16.87
C LEU A 143 -21.87 7.89 16.45
N ASP A 144 -21.99 8.83 17.39
CA ASP A 144 -22.46 10.18 17.08
C ASP A 144 -21.39 10.96 16.30
N THR A 145 -21.85 12.05 15.64
CA THR A 145 -20.98 12.89 14.82
C THR A 145 -19.89 13.58 15.62
N ASP A 146 -20.17 13.99 16.85
CA ASP A 146 -19.18 14.69 17.69
C ASP A 146 -18.07 13.74 18.14
N THR A 147 -18.41 12.53 18.56
CA THR A 147 -17.45 11.49 18.93
C THR A 147 -16.60 11.08 17.73
N TYR A 148 -17.23 10.82 16.57
CA TYR A 148 -16.52 10.49 15.35
C TYR A 148 -15.56 11.62 14.91
N ASN A 149 -16.01 12.86 14.98
CA ASN A 149 -15.18 14.02 14.64
C ASN A 149 -13.96 14.14 15.56
N LYS A 150 -14.14 13.94 16.87
CA LYS A 150 -13.03 13.93 17.83
C LYS A 150 -12.01 12.82 17.52
N LEU A 151 -12.48 11.61 17.21
CA LEU A 151 -11.64 10.45 16.94
C LEU A 151 -10.92 10.54 15.59
N CYS A 152 -11.61 11.01 14.54
CA CYS A 152 -11.15 10.79 13.18
C CYS A 152 -10.92 12.05 12.34
N VAL A 153 -11.57 13.19 12.65
CA VAL A 153 -11.62 14.35 11.72
C VAL A 153 -10.84 15.54 12.23
N LEU A 154 -11.02 15.94 13.49
CA LEU A 154 -10.44 17.17 14.04
C LEU A 154 -8.92 17.11 14.06
N LYS A 155 -8.28 17.95 13.25
CA LYS A 155 -6.83 17.90 12.96
C LYS A 155 -5.94 17.85 14.20
N ASN A 156 -6.28 18.59 15.26
CA ASN A 156 -5.45 18.73 16.45
C ASN A 156 -5.71 17.66 17.51
N THR A 157 -6.89 17.08 17.55
CA THR A 157 -7.35 16.19 18.62
C THR A 157 -7.54 14.73 18.22
N LYS A 158 -7.64 14.44 16.92
CA LYS A 158 -7.87 13.07 16.43
C LYS A 158 -6.76 12.09 16.77
N ILE A 159 -7.08 10.81 16.66
CA ILE A 159 -6.06 9.75 16.75
C ILE A 159 -4.93 9.99 15.74
N LYS A 160 -3.69 9.81 16.16
CA LYS A 160 -2.51 10.12 15.35
C LYS A 160 -1.33 9.24 15.73
N MET A 161 -0.37 9.16 14.83
CA MET A 161 0.89 8.48 15.08
C MET A 161 1.73 9.22 16.14
N PRO A 162 2.48 8.50 16.96
CA PRO A 162 3.53 9.10 17.77
C PRO A 162 4.60 9.76 16.90
N PRO A 163 5.42 10.68 17.45
CA PRO A 163 6.54 11.24 16.71
C PRO A 163 7.51 10.15 16.23
N MET A 164 7.94 10.25 14.97
CA MET A 164 8.91 9.32 14.40
C MET A 164 10.31 9.57 14.98
N LYS A 165 11.00 8.52 15.42
CA LYS A 165 12.41 8.60 15.83
C LYS A 165 13.28 8.96 14.63
N SER A 166 14.32 9.77 14.83
CA SER A 166 15.25 10.17 13.74
C SER A 166 15.92 8.99 13.05
N THR A 167 16.18 7.92 13.81
CA THR A 167 16.77 6.66 13.33
C THR A 167 15.86 5.87 12.38
N ASP A 168 14.57 6.15 12.34
CA ASP A 168 13.60 5.41 11.52
C ASP A 168 13.41 6.01 10.13
N LYS A 169 14.04 7.15 9.85
CA LYS A 169 14.07 7.72 8.50
C LYS A 169 14.95 6.83 7.61
N LYS A 170 14.31 5.99 6.84
CA LYS A 170 15.01 5.14 5.86
C LYS A 170 15.22 5.92 4.58
N GLU A 171 16.47 6.12 4.21
CA GLU A 171 16.82 6.52 2.85
C GLU A 171 16.61 5.34 1.88
N ILE A 172 16.34 5.66 0.62
CA ILE A 172 16.26 4.63 -0.43
C ILE A 172 17.70 4.27 -0.79
N GLU A 173 18.24 3.25 -0.16
CA GLU A 173 19.56 2.73 -0.51
C GLU A 173 19.49 1.88 -1.77
N ALA A 174 20.35 2.20 -2.74
CA ALA A 174 20.64 1.34 -3.87
C ALA A 174 21.79 0.37 -3.52
N PHE A 175 21.95 -0.71 -4.27
CA PHE A 175 23.15 -1.52 -4.20
C PHE A 175 24.30 -0.81 -4.91
N THR A 176 25.51 -0.87 -4.33
CA THR A 176 26.73 -0.39 -4.99
C THR A 176 27.20 -1.37 -6.06
N LYS A 177 28.16 -0.96 -6.89
CA LYS A 177 28.76 -1.83 -7.90
C LYS A 177 29.51 -3.00 -7.26
N GLU A 178 30.20 -2.74 -6.17
CA GLU A 178 30.94 -3.74 -5.39
C GLU A 178 30.01 -4.77 -4.77
N GLU A 179 28.89 -4.31 -4.19
CA GLU A 179 27.84 -5.20 -3.67
C GLU A 179 27.27 -6.08 -4.79
N PHE A 180 27.05 -5.55 -6.00
CA PHE A 180 26.60 -6.36 -7.13
C PHE A 180 27.61 -7.41 -7.56
N VAL A 181 28.90 -7.13 -7.55
CA VAL A 181 29.95 -8.14 -7.86
C VAL A 181 29.86 -9.32 -6.88
N ILE A 182 29.65 -9.02 -5.59
CA ILE A 182 29.48 -10.04 -4.55
C ILE A 182 28.17 -10.82 -4.75
N LEU A 183 27.06 -10.14 -5.01
CA LEU A 183 25.75 -10.75 -5.21
C LEU A 183 25.71 -11.61 -6.48
N ASP A 184 26.30 -11.15 -7.58
CA ASP A 184 26.43 -11.91 -8.83
C ASP A 184 27.16 -13.23 -8.59
N LYS A 185 28.29 -13.19 -7.85
CA LYS A 185 29.05 -14.39 -7.47
C LYS A 185 28.26 -15.28 -6.52
N TYR A 186 27.53 -14.69 -5.58
CA TYR A 186 26.74 -15.42 -4.59
C TYR A 186 25.58 -16.19 -5.22
N PHE A 187 24.84 -15.58 -6.15
CA PHE A 187 23.66 -16.19 -6.76
C PHE A 187 23.96 -17.12 -7.92
N ARG A 188 25.15 -17.02 -8.52
CA ARG A 188 25.55 -17.86 -9.66
C ARG A 188 25.44 -19.34 -9.35
N GLY A 189 24.73 -20.08 -10.21
CA GLY A 189 24.48 -21.52 -10.08
C GLY A 189 23.50 -21.92 -8.97
N LYS A 190 22.92 -20.96 -8.25
CA LYS A 190 21.90 -21.27 -7.24
C LYS A 190 20.51 -21.38 -7.88
N PRO A 191 19.62 -22.18 -7.28
CA PRO A 191 18.24 -22.32 -7.77
C PRO A 191 17.47 -21.02 -7.95
N VAL A 192 17.81 -19.96 -7.22
CA VAL A 192 17.17 -18.64 -7.25
C VAL A 192 17.89 -17.63 -8.17
N GLU A 193 18.91 -18.05 -8.89
CA GLU A 193 19.67 -17.18 -9.81
C GLU A 193 18.77 -16.52 -10.84
N THR A 194 17.83 -17.27 -11.41
CA THR A 194 16.87 -16.75 -12.40
C THR A 194 16.05 -15.58 -11.84
N ALA A 195 15.52 -15.73 -10.62
CA ALA A 195 14.77 -14.64 -9.97
C ALA A 195 15.66 -13.42 -9.69
N TYR A 196 16.91 -13.65 -9.26
CA TYR A 196 17.88 -12.59 -9.05
C TYR A 196 18.19 -11.83 -10.35
N MET A 197 18.47 -12.54 -11.45
CA MET A 197 18.78 -11.94 -12.76
C MET A 197 17.60 -11.12 -13.29
N ILE A 198 16.38 -11.68 -13.24
CA ILE A 198 15.17 -10.94 -13.64
C ILE A 198 15.01 -9.69 -12.76
N GLY A 199 15.10 -9.82 -11.44
CA GLY A 199 14.96 -8.68 -10.52
C GLY A 199 15.96 -7.57 -10.76
N LYS A 200 17.25 -7.93 -10.97
CA LYS A 200 18.37 -7.02 -11.22
C LYS A 200 18.20 -6.21 -12.51
N TYR A 201 17.83 -6.88 -13.61
CA TYR A 201 17.83 -6.27 -14.94
C TYR A 201 16.48 -5.74 -15.43
N THR A 202 15.40 -5.95 -14.65
CA THR A 202 14.06 -5.48 -15.02
C THR A 202 13.38 -4.65 -13.96
N GLY A 203 13.83 -4.73 -12.72
CA GLY A 203 13.15 -4.12 -11.59
C GLY A 203 11.74 -4.66 -11.33
N LEU A 204 11.40 -5.88 -11.77
CA LEU A 204 10.11 -6.50 -11.47
C LEU A 204 9.90 -6.65 -9.97
N ARG A 205 8.63 -6.59 -9.52
CA ARG A 205 8.30 -6.97 -8.14
C ARG A 205 8.49 -8.47 -7.96
N VAL A 206 8.81 -8.90 -6.75
CA VAL A 206 9.09 -10.33 -6.48
C VAL A 206 7.91 -11.24 -6.91
N SER A 207 6.68 -10.83 -6.67
CA SER A 207 5.49 -11.58 -7.09
C SER A 207 5.27 -11.58 -8.62
N GLU A 208 5.65 -10.51 -9.32
CA GLU A 208 5.65 -10.43 -10.79
C GLU A 208 6.73 -11.35 -11.36
N CYS A 209 7.92 -11.34 -10.76
CA CYS A 209 9.04 -12.18 -11.17
C CYS A 209 8.70 -13.69 -11.08
N TYR A 210 8.17 -14.13 -9.94
CA TYR A 210 7.77 -15.54 -9.77
C TYR A 210 6.49 -15.91 -10.51
N GLY A 211 5.66 -14.94 -10.90
CA GLY A 211 4.48 -15.15 -11.74
C GLY A 211 4.76 -15.11 -13.24
N LEU A 212 6.02 -14.94 -13.64
CA LEU A 212 6.40 -14.89 -15.06
C LEU A 212 6.35 -16.29 -15.68
N THR A 213 5.65 -16.40 -16.83
CA THR A 213 5.56 -17.61 -17.65
C THR A 213 6.29 -17.42 -18.95
N TRP A 214 6.72 -18.54 -19.59
CA TRP A 214 7.51 -18.50 -20.82
C TRP A 214 6.77 -17.85 -22.00
N ASP A 215 5.45 -17.98 -22.10
CA ASP A 215 4.61 -17.34 -23.12
C ASP A 215 4.58 -15.80 -23.01
N LYS A 216 5.02 -15.24 -21.90
CA LYS A 216 5.13 -13.78 -21.66
C LYS A 216 6.50 -13.20 -22.02
N ILE A 217 7.40 -14.01 -22.58
CA ILE A 217 8.72 -13.58 -23.03
C ILE A 217 8.77 -13.64 -24.55
N ASP A 218 8.85 -12.49 -25.16
CA ASP A 218 9.00 -12.32 -26.62
C ASP A 218 10.51 -12.17 -26.93
N PHE A 219 11.15 -13.27 -27.31
CA PHE A 219 12.56 -13.26 -27.65
C PHE A 219 12.86 -12.54 -28.96
N GLU A 220 11.92 -12.48 -29.91
CA GLU A 220 12.13 -11.75 -31.16
C GLU A 220 12.23 -10.24 -30.94
N LYS A 221 11.39 -9.72 -30.03
CA LYS A 221 11.36 -8.28 -29.71
C LYS A 221 12.20 -7.91 -28.49
N GLY A 222 12.73 -8.90 -27.74
CA GLY A 222 13.45 -8.64 -26.51
C GLY A 222 12.57 -8.05 -25.40
N ILE A 223 11.31 -8.48 -25.29
CA ILE A 223 10.31 -7.89 -24.40
C ILE A 223 9.75 -8.94 -23.43
N ILE A 224 9.58 -8.54 -22.18
CA ILE A 224 8.80 -9.27 -21.17
C ILE A 224 7.46 -8.55 -20.98
N TYR A 225 6.34 -9.27 -21.15
CA TYR A 225 5.00 -8.78 -20.85
C TYR A 225 4.65 -9.05 -19.39
N VAL A 226 4.59 -8.00 -18.58
CA VAL A 226 4.26 -8.10 -17.15
C VAL A 226 2.77 -7.87 -16.99
N GLU A 227 1.99 -8.94 -16.84
CA GLU A 227 0.53 -8.89 -16.80
C GLU A 227 -0.07 -9.55 -15.56
N GLN A 228 0.73 -10.36 -14.85
CA GLN A 228 0.30 -11.19 -13.74
C GLN A 228 1.33 -11.23 -12.61
N GLN A 229 0.90 -11.75 -11.47
CA GLN A 229 1.73 -11.95 -10.30
C GLN A 229 1.38 -13.26 -9.61
N MET A 230 2.37 -13.94 -9.05
CA MET A 230 2.14 -15.12 -8.23
C MET A 230 1.79 -14.74 -6.80
N GLN A 231 0.78 -15.37 -6.23
CA GLN A 231 0.46 -15.29 -4.80
C GLN A 231 0.09 -16.67 -4.25
N ARG A 232 0.45 -16.90 -3.00
CA ARG A 232 -0.06 -18.05 -2.25
C ARG A 232 -1.25 -17.61 -1.41
N GLN A 233 -2.41 -18.21 -1.66
CA GLN A 233 -3.66 -17.95 -0.96
C GLN A 233 -4.23 -19.28 -0.45
N ASP A 234 -4.47 -19.37 0.86
CA ASP A 234 -5.05 -20.56 1.51
C ASP A 234 -4.35 -21.88 1.14
N GLY A 235 -3.01 -21.83 1.11
CA GLY A 235 -2.19 -22.99 0.75
C GLY A 235 -1.99 -23.20 -0.75
N LEU A 236 -2.80 -22.59 -1.60
CA LEU A 236 -2.73 -22.73 -3.06
C LEU A 236 -1.90 -21.63 -3.70
N THR A 237 -1.11 -22.02 -4.70
CA THR A 237 -0.40 -21.07 -5.58
C THR A 237 -1.33 -20.65 -6.71
N LYS A 238 -1.48 -19.34 -6.92
CA LYS A 238 -2.34 -18.76 -7.96
C LYS A 238 -1.59 -17.68 -8.72
N LEU A 239 -1.88 -17.54 -9.99
CA LEU A 239 -1.55 -16.34 -10.76
C LEU A 239 -2.73 -15.39 -10.70
N LEU A 240 -2.47 -14.16 -10.33
CA LEU A 240 -3.48 -13.13 -10.15
C LEU A 240 -3.19 -11.95 -11.07
N PRO A 241 -4.21 -11.21 -11.50
CA PRO A 241 -4.01 -9.99 -12.24
C PRO A 241 -3.25 -8.96 -11.37
N LEU A 242 -2.58 -8.03 -12.01
CA LEU A 242 -1.90 -6.94 -11.33
C LEU A 242 -2.91 -5.99 -10.69
N LYS A 243 -2.54 -5.39 -9.55
CA LYS A 243 -3.44 -4.55 -8.73
C LYS A 243 -4.01 -3.31 -9.44
N THR A 244 -3.33 -2.81 -10.47
CA THR A 244 -3.75 -1.62 -11.21
C THR A 244 -3.55 -1.81 -12.71
N LYS A 245 -4.37 -1.15 -13.52
CA LYS A 245 -4.23 -1.18 -15.00
C LYS A 245 -2.83 -0.73 -15.45
N ASN A 246 -2.25 0.29 -14.81
CA ASN A 246 -0.92 0.81 -15.12
C ASN A 246 0.23 -0.15 -14.75
N ALA A 247 -0.05 -1.20 -13.96
CA ALA A 247 0.95 -2.21 -13.63
C ALA A 247 1.20 -3.18 -14.80
N LYS A 248 0.22 -3.36 -15.72
CA LYS A 248 0.43 -4.09 -16.98
C LYS A 248 1.37 -3.26 -17.87
N ARG A 249 2.47 -3.86 -18.27
CA ARG A 249 3.51 -3.16 -19.00
C ARG A 249 4.41 -4.10 -19.79
N LYS A 250 5.10 -3.51 -20.75
CA LYS A 250 6.21 -4.12 -21.48
C LYS A 250 7.52 -3.71 -20.82
N VAL A 251 8.39 -4.66 -20.55
CA VAL A 251 9.72 -4.45 -19.98
C VAL A 251 10.74 -4.92 -20.99
N TYR A 252 11.66 -4.05 -21.38
CA TYR A 252 12.71 -4.37 -22.34
C TYR A 252 13.86 -5.08 -21.65
N MET A 253 14.40 -6.12 -22.29
CA MET A 253 15.56 -6.85 -21.81
C MET A 253 16.87 -6.24 -22.33
N CYS A 254 17.86 -6.13 -21.45
CA CYS A 254 19.23 -5.91 -21.91
C CYS A 254 19.84 -7.22 -22.43
N SER A 255 20.93 -7.14 -23.21
CA SER A 255 21.59 -8.30 -23.81
C SER A 255 21.97 -9.37 -22.80
N THR A 256 22.42 -8.96 -21.61
CA THR A 256 22.81 -9.89 -20.53
C THR A 256 21.63 -10.75 -20.08
N LEU A 257 20.47 -10.14 -19.81
CA LEU A 257 19.28 -10.87 -19.38
C LEU A 257 18.70 -11.70 -20.52
N TYR A 258 18.66 -11.14 -21.74
CA TYR A 258 18.20 -11.84 -22.93
C TYR A 258 18.96 -13.16 -23.14
N ASN A 259 20.29 -13.10 -23.19
CA ASN A 259 21.13 -14.27 -23.38
C ASN A 259 20.97 -15.30 -22.23
N TYR A 260 20.89 -14.80 -20.99
CA TYR A 260 20.64 -15.67 -19.82
C TYR A 260 19.32 -16.44 -19.94
N LEU A 261 18.23 -15.77 -20.29
CA LEU A 261 16.91 -16.39 -20.43
C LEU A 261 16.83 -17.33 -21.63
N LEU A 262 17.52 -16.99 -22.72
CA LEU A 262 17.60 -17.86 -23.91
C LEU A 262 18.33 -19.18 -23.60
N GLU A 263 19.46 -19.09 -22.89
CA GLU A 263 20.21 -20.27 -22.43
C GLU A 263 19.40 -21.09 -21.40
N LEU A 264 18.69 -20.41 -20.50
CA LEU A 264 17.82 -21.09 -19.55
C LEU A 264 16.69 -21.83 -20.27
N ARG A 265 16.10 -21.25 -21.34
CA ARG A 265 15.06 -21.89 -22.12
C ARG A 265 15.54 -23.20 -22.76
N LYS A 266 16.73 -23.18 -23.36
CA LYS A 266 17.38 -24.40 -23.90
C LYS A 266 17.60 -25.47 -22.82
N LYS A 267 18.07 -25.05 -21.63
CA LYS A 267 18.23 -25.97 -20.48
C LYS A 267 16.91 -26.56 -20.00
N VAL A 268 15.79 -25.82 -20.08
CA VAL A 268 14.48 -26.36 -19.73
C VAL A 268 14.10 -27.50 -20.64
N ASP A 269 14.37 -27.40 -21.98
CA ASP A 269 14.11 -28.45 -22.93
C ASP A 269 14.99 -29.71 -22.60
N GLU A 270 16.24 -29.51 -22.15
CA GLU A 270 17.10 -30.61 -21.65
C GLU A 270 16.52 -31.21 -20.36
N TYR A 271 16.00 -30.38 -19.43
CA TYR A 271 15.38 -30.86 -18.19
C TYR A 271 14.14 -31.69 -18.44
N ASP A 272 13.34 -31.36 -19.48
CA ASP A 272 12.17 -32.13 -19.87
C ASP A 272 12.54 -33.56 -20.30
N ILE A 273 13.76 -33.77 -20.76
CA ILE A 273 14.32 -35.11 -21.08
C ILE A 273 14.93 -35.76 -19.86
N LEU A 274 15.88 -35.05 -19.20
CA LEU A 274 16.70 -35.63 -18.12
C LEU A 274 15.92 -35.91 -16.84
N TYR A 275 14.95 -35.08 -16.53
CA TYR A 275 14.17 -35.15 -15.30
C TYR A 275 12.67 -35.42 -15.57
N LYS A 276 12.32 -36.02 -16.71
CA LYS A 276 10.94 -36.25 -17.15
C LYS A 276 10.04 -36.78 -16.04
N TYR A 277 10.40 -37.87 -15.42
CA TYR A 277 9.62 -38.51 -14.36
C TYR A 277 9.39 -37.57 -13.16
N GLN A 278 10.46 -36.89 -12.66
CA GLN A 278 10.37 -35.99 -11.53
C GLN A 278 9.52 -34.75 -11.88
N ARG A 279 9.61 -34.24 -13.12
CA ARG A 279 8.84 -33.08 -13.58
C ARG A 279 7.35 -33.43 -13.66
N GLU A 280 7.00 -34.60 -14.19
CA GLU A 280 5.61 -35.10 -14.21
C GLU A 280 5.07 -35.27 -12.78
N GLN A 281 5.87 -35.81 -11.83
CA GLN A 281 5.47 -35.97 -10.43
C GLN A 281 5.33 -34.65 -9.67
N ASN A 282 6.11 -33.64 -10.02
CA ASN A 282 6.09 -32.33 -9.37
C ASN A 282 5.20 -31.30 -10.08
N GLU A 283 4.66 -31.66 -11.24
CA GLU A 283 3.72 -30.80 -11.97
C GLU A 283 2.46 -30.60 -11.15
N ILE A 284 2.08 -29.34 -10.99
CA ILE A 284 0.80 -28.95 -10.43
C ILE A 284 0.08 -28.02 -11.40
N PHE A 285 -1.22 -28.06 -11.39
CA PHE A 285 -2.02 -27.10 -12.13
C PHE A 285 -2.35 -25.91 -11.24
N ILE A 286 -2.11 -24.73 -11.77
CA ILE A 286 -2.35 -23.44 -11.10
C ILE A 286 -3.37 -22.64 -11.89
N CYS A 287 -4.26 -21.96 -11.16
CA CYS A 287 -5.24 -21.09 -11.80
C CYS A 287 -4.54 -19.82 -12.31
N ASP A 288 -4.69 -19.51 -13.58
CA ASP A 288 -4.19 -18.29 -14.21
C ASP A 288 -5.13 -17.09 -13.99
N ILE A 289 -4.80 -15.94 -14.60
CA ILE A 289 -5.58 -14.70 -14.46
C ILE A 289 -6.97 -14.75 -15.12
N ASN A 290 -7.21 -15.69 -16.03
CA ASN A 290 -8.48 -15.88 -16.74
C ASN A 290 -9.36 -16.94 -16.05
N GLY A 291 -8.79 -17.67 -15.08
CA GLY A 291 -9.44 -18.79 -14.41
C GLY A 291 -9.10 -20.14 -15.01
N ASP A 292 -8.23 -20.18 -16.05
CA ASP A 292 -7.80 -21.42 -16.70
C ASP A 292 -6.75 -22.13 -15.84
N MET A 293 -6.76 -23.45 -15.91
CA MET A 293 -5.75 -24.26 -15.24
C MET A 293 -4.55 -24.47 -16.17
N ILE A 294 -3.41 -23.90 -15.79
CA ILE A 294 -2.16 -24.03 -16.53
C ILE A 294 -1.15 -24.87 -15.76
N SER A 295 -0.26 -25.55 -16.47
CA SER A 295 0.85 -26.29 -15.85
C SER A 295 1.82 -25.35 -15.15
N SER A 296 2.26 -25.74 -13.96
CA SER A 296 3.32 -25.04 -13.21
C SER A 296 4.66 -25.04 -13.97
N LEU A 297 4.86 -25.95 -14.91
CA LEU A 297 6.05 -26.02 -15.76
C LEU A 297 6.15 -24.87 -16.77
N MET A 298 5.06 -24.15 -16.99
CA MET A 298 5.05 -22.90 -17.77
C MET A 298 5.77 -21.74 -17.07
N LEU A 299 5.98 -21.82 -15.75
CA LEU A 299 6.67 -20.78 -15.00
C LEU A 299 8.18 -20.76 -15.30
N VAL A 300 8.73 -19.56 -15.42
CA VAL A 300 10.17 -19.34 -15.66
C VAL A 300 11.00 -19.74 -14.44
N ASN A 301 10.48 -19.50 -13.23
CA ASN A 301 11.15 -19.81 -11.97
C ASN A 301 10.73 -21.18 -11.43
N THR A 302 11.09 -22.24 -12.14
CA THR A 302 10.96 -23.64 -11.69
C THR A 302 12.34 -24.27 -11.47
N LEU A 303 12.39 -25.28 -10.60
CA LEU A 303 13.61 -26.10 -10.45
C LEU A 303 13.76 -27.07 -11.63
N PRO A 304 14.96 -27.60 -11.90
CA PRO A 304 15.16 -28.60 -12.96
C PRO A 304 14.18 -29.78 -12.89
N ASN A 305 13.88 -30.25 -11.66
CA ASN A 305 12.94 -31.34 -11.42
C ASN A 305 11.45 -30.95 -11.45
N GLY A 306 11.09 -29.74 -11.92
CA GLY A 306 9.72 -29.27 -12.06
C GLY A 306 9.08 -28.68 -10.80
N ARG A 307 9.72 -28.72 -9.64
CA ARG A 307 9.15 -28.08 -8.44
C ARG A 307 9.10 -26.58 -8.60
N ILE A 308 7.95 -25.99 -8.29
CA ILE A 308 7.77 -24.54 -8.36
C ILE A 308 8.58 -23.83 -7.25
N GLN A 309 9.09 -22.67 -7.59
CA GLN A 309 9.66 -21.75 -6.62
C GLN A 309 8.66 -20.62 -6.34
N THR A 310 8.70 -20.10 -5.13
CA THR A 310 7.90 -18.96 -4.69
C THR A 310 8.83 -17.87 -4.17
N GLU A 311 8.27 -16.69 -3.90
CA GLU A 311 9.03 -15.55 -3.36
C GLU A 311 9.83 -15.88 -2.08
N TYR A 312 9.43 -16.90 -1.35
CA TYR A 312 10.15 -17.33 -0.14
C TYR A 312 11.55 -17.90 -0.47
N ALA A 313 11.71 -18.53 -1.62
CA ALA A 313 12.99 -19.10 -2.02
C ALA A 313 14.12 -18.05 -2.00
N ILE A 314 13.91 -16.90 -2.64
CA ILE A 314 14.95 -15.85 -2.65
C ILE A 314 15.02 -15.08 -1.33
N LYS A 315 13.93 -14.96 -0.58
CA LYS A 315 13.91 -14.30 0.74
C LYS A 315 14.81 -15.00 1.76
N HIS A 316 14.92 -16.32 1.71
CA HIS A 316 15.80 -17.09 2.60
C HIS A 316 17.28 -16.70 2.47
N HIS A 317 17.70 -16.12 1.36
CA HIS A 317 19.09 -15.70 1.14
C HIS A 317 19.43 -14.36 1.83
N SER A 318 18.45 -13.60 2.32
CA SER A 318 18.71 -12.29 2.95
C SER A 318 19.59 -12.40 4.19
N ARG A 319 19.30 -13.39 5.06
CA ARG A 319 20.06 -13.59 6.30
C ARG A 319 21.49 -14.10 6.03
N PRO A 320 21.73 -15.16 5.24
CA PRO A 320 23.10 -15.62 4.93
C PRO A 320 23.96 -14.55 4.23
N ILE A 321 23.38 -13.74 3.35
CA ILE A 321 24.10 -12.64 2.68
C ILE A 321 24.53 -11.58 3.71
N LYS A 322 23.64 -11.21 4.63
CA LYS A 322 23.97 -10.25 5.69
C LYS A 322 25.07 -10.78 6.60
N GLU A 323 24.94 -12.03 7.06
CA GLU A 323 25.91 -12.64 7.98
C GLU A 323 27.30 -12.78 7.35
N LYS A 324 27.37 -13.15 6.06
CA LYS A 324 28.64 -13.42 5.38
C LYS A 324 29.31 -12.18 4.77
N TYR A 325 28.54 -11.25 4.24
CA TYR A 325 29.04 -10.14 3.45
C TYR A 325 28.66 -8.76 3.99
N ASN A 326 27.89 -8.71 5.09
CA ASN A 326 27.31 -7.49 5.66
C ASN A 326 26.46 -6.67 4.67
N ILE A 327 25.85 -7.33 3.67
CA ILE A 327 24.97 -6.71 2.67
C ILE A 327 23.52 -6.94 3.09
N TYR A 328 22.74 -5.87 3.20
CA TYR A 328 21.29 -5.94 3.45
C TYR A 328 20.56 -6.26 2.14
N PHE A 329 20.45 -7.55 1.85
CA PHE A 329 19.75 -8.03 0.66
C PHE A 329 18.26 -8.21 0.94
N HIS A 330 17.43 -7.56 0.13
CA HIS A 330 16.04 -7.91 -0.07
C HIS A 330 15.65 -7.64 -1.53
N PHE A 331 14.77 -8.46 -2.09
CA PHE A 331 14.47 -8.43 -3.51
C PHE A 331 14.03 -7.03 -4.01
N HIS A 332 13.27 -6.31 -3.19
CA HIS A 332 12.77 -4.97 -3.57
C HIS A 332 13.91 -3.93 -3.70
N LYS A 333 15.06 -4.14 -3.02
CA LYS A 333 16.25 -3.29 -3.18
C LYS A 333 16.83 -3.42 -4.59
N LEU A 334 16.73 -4.58 -5.27
CA LEU A 334 17.08 -4.73 -6.69
C LEU A 334 16.27 -3.77 -7.55
N ARG A 335 14.96 -3.70 -7.31
CA ARG A 335 14.07 -2.79 -8.01
C ARG A 335 14.41 -1.32 -7.74
N HIS A 336 14.73 -0.97 -6.50
CA HIS A 336 15.20 0.39 -6.16
C HIS A 336 16.48 0.73 -6.93
N THR A 337 17.46 -0.16 -6.89
CA THR A 337 18.74 0.04 -7.61
C THR A 337 18.52 0.16 -9.11
N TYR A 338 17.68 -0.68 -9.71
CA TYR A 338 17.32 -0.58 -11.13
C TYR A 338 16.75 0.80 -11.48
N GLY A 339 15.80 1.29 -10.67
CA GLY A 339 15.19 2.61 -10.87
C GLY A 339 16.19 3.75 -10.70
N THR A 340 17.03 3.70 -9.67
CA THR A 340 18.08 4.70 -9.40
C THR A 340 19.12 4.73 -10.54
N ASN A 341 19.59 3.57 -10.98
CA ASN A 341 20.57 3.50 -12.08
C ASN A 341 20.03 4.08 -13.39
N LEU A 342 18.76 3.76 -13.73
CA LEU A 342 18.14 4.35 -14.92
C LEU A 342 17.93 5.87 -14.79
N ALA A 343 17.59 6.34 -13.59
CA ALA A 343 17.48 7.78 -13.34
C ALA A 343 18.84 8.49 -13.48
N LEU A 344 19.92 7.89 -12.95
CA LEU A 344 21.29 8.40 -13.10
C LEU A 344 21.78 8.41 -14.56
N MET A 345 21.29 7.45 -15.37
CA MET A 345 21.53 7.43 -16.83
C MET A 345 20.64 8.40 -17.61
N ASN A 346 20.01 9.37 -16.94
CA ASN A 346 19.14 10.37 -17.53
C ASN A 346 17.96 9.79 -18.34
N THR A 347 17.44 8.61 -17.97
CA THR A 347 16.23 8.06 -18.58
C THR A 347 15.05 8.98 -18.28
N PRO A 348 14.27 9.46 -19.26
CA PRO A 348 13.14 10.35 -19.01
C PRO A 348 12.16 9.76 -17.99
N GLU A 349 11.69 10.58 -17.03
CA GLU A 349 10.87 10.12 -15.90
C GLU A 349 9.62 9.36 -16.34
N HIS A 350 8.94 9.80 -17.40
CA HIS A 350 7.75 9.16 -17.91
C HIS A 350 8.03 7.76 -18.51
N ILE A 351 9.22 7.54 -19.07
CA ILE A 351 9.67 6.23 -19.56
C ILE A 351 9.97 5.32 -18.38
N LEU A 352 10.73 5.83 -17.39
CA LEU A 352 11.04 5.09 -16.17
C LEU A 352 9.76 4.71 -15.41
N LEU A 353 8.81 5.63 -15.26
CA LEU A 353 7.50 5.38 -14.65
C LEU A 353 6.78 4.22 -15.33
N ARG A 354 6.76 4.21 -16.69
CA ARG A 354 6.14 3.16 -17.50
C ARG A 354 6.86 1.82 -17.32
N GLN A 355 8.20 1.83 -17.39
CA GLN A 355 9.05 0.64 -17.21
C GLN A 355 8.87 0.01 -15.83
N MET A 356 8.79 0.83 -14.78
CA MET A 356 8.59 0.39 -13.40
C MET A 356 7.13 0.02 -13.09
N GLY A 357 6.16 0.49 -13.88
CA GLY A 357 4.73 0.30 -13.61
C GLY A 357 4.27 1.00 -12.32
N HIS A 358 4.70 2.24 -12.12
CA HIS A 358 4.22 3.07 -11.03
C HIS A 358 2.95 3.81 -11.45
N SER A 359 1.95 3.84 -10.56
CA SER A 359 0.71 4.58 -10.79
C SER A 359 0.80 6.06 -10.41
N LYS A 360 1.84 6.46 -9.65
CA LYS A 360 2.04 7.83 -9.18
C LYS A 360 3.46 8.30 -9.52
N CYS A 361 3.59 9.48 -10.14
CA CYS A 361 4.88 10.12 -10.44
C CYS A 361 5.74 10.28 -9.19
N GLN A 362 5.17 10.65 -8.05
CA GLN A 362 5.88 10.80 -6.77
C GLN A 362 6.70 9.57 -6.38
N THR A 363 6.28 8.37 -6.76
CA THR A 363 7.02 7.13 -6.47
C THR A 363 8.26 7.03 -7.36
N THR A 364 8.19 7.47 -8.62
CA THR A 364 9.32 7.48 -9.55
C THR A 364 10.26 8.65 -9.27
N HIS A 365 9.70 9.81 -8.95
CA HIS A 365 10.46 11.03 -8.63
C HIS A 365 11.49 10.81 -7.50
N LYS A 366 11.18 9.96 -6.54
CA LYS A 366 12.12 9.60 -5.45
C LYS A 366 13.46 9.03 -5.95
N TYR A 367 13.48 8.35 -7.10
CA TYR A 367 14.72 7.82 -7.67
C TYR A 367 15.63 8.92 -8.20
N TYR A 368 15.05 10.02 -8.71
CA TYR A 368 15.80 11.19 -9.18
C TYR A 368 16.27 12.06 -8.02
N LEU A 369 15.59 12.00 -6.87
CA LEU A 369 16.00 12.71 -5.66
C LEU A 369 17.03 11.92 -4.82
N ALA A 370 17.17 10.62 -5.08
CA ALA A 370 18.20 9.82 -4.42
C ALA A 370 19.57 10.22 -4.96
N VAL A 371 20.27 11.08 -4.24
CA VAL A 371 21.65 11.48 -4.56
C VAL A 371 22.56 10.31 -4.21
N SER A 372 23.07 9.60 -5.21
CA SER A 372 24.14 8.62 -5.04
C SER A 372 25.51 9.32 -5.00
N GLU A 373 26.52 8.69 -4.41
CA GLU A 373 27.90 9.19 -4.46
C GLU A 373 28.37 9.41 -5.90
N GLU A 374 27.94 8.55 -6.84
CA GLU A 374 28.21 8.69 -8.27
C GLU A 374 27.54 9.94 -8.86
N GLY A 375 26.32 10.28 -8.46
CA GLY A 375 25.64 11.51 -8.86
C GLY A 375 26.33 12.77 -8.34
N VAL A 376 26.92 12.72 -7.16
CA VAL A 376 27.76 13.81 -6.62
C VAL A 376 29.05 13.96 -7.39
N GLN A 377 29.70 12.86 -7.81
CA GLN A 377 30.90 12.93 -8.65
C GLN A 377 30.59 13.49 -10.05
N GLU A 378 29.46 13.10 -10.63
CA GLU A 378 29.01 13.65 -11.92
C GLU A 378 28.71 15.14 -11.78
N LEU A 379 28.04 15.57 -10.70
CA LEU A 379 27.84 16.99 -10.42
C LEU A 379 29.17 17.76 -10.33
N LYS A 380 30.18 17.21 -9.62
CA LYS A 380 31.50 17.83 -9.51
C LYS A 380 32.18 17.99 -10.88
N LYS A 381 32.13 16.96 -11.76
CA LYS A 381 32.64 17.05 -13.11
C LYS A 381 31.92 18.13 -13.91
N ASN A 382 30.59 18.19 -13.83
CA ASN A 382 29.81 19.19 -14.56
C ASN A 382 30.12 20.61 -14.08
N LEU A 383 30.39 20.81 -12.79
CA LEU A 383 30.80 22.10 -12.23
C LEU A 383 32.21 22.54 -12.69
N GLU A 384 33.12 21.57 -12.88
CA GLU A 384 34.46 21.85 -13.41
C GLU A 384 34.43 22.23 -14.91
N CYS A 385 33.37 21.90 -15.63
CA CYS A 385 33.16 22.24 -17.05
C CYS A 385 32.42 23.58 -17.24
N MET A 386 31.97 24.24 -16.18
CA MET A 386 31.35 25.57 -16.21
C MET A 386 32.35 26.68 -16.02
#